data_b4fe6abe5c80ccb627659081267ccc7a
#
_entry.id   b4fe6abe5c80ccb627659081267ccc7a
#
_cell.length_a   1.000
_cell.length_b   1.000
_cell.length_c   1.000
_cell.angle_alpha   90.00
_cell.angle_beta   90.00
_cell.angle_gamma   90.00
#
_symmetry.space_group_name_H-M   'P 1'
#
loop_
_entity.id
_entity.type
_entity.pdbx_description
1 polymer ?
#
loop_
_entity_poly.entity_id
_entity_poly.type
_entity_poly.pdbx_seq_one_letter_code
_entity_poly.pdbx_strand_id
1 'polypeptide(L)'
;MIELPVIPSERKKRPDWLRVKLPAGPEFRKVRQLVDNYKLHTICESGSCPNMGECWGAGTATFMILGNVCTRSCSFCAVATGRPNEYDVDEPRRVAEAIKLMGVKHAVLTSVNRDELKDRGAEIWYQTVRHVKENTPETTIETLIPDVKNNWDALIRMIEAGQEVVSHNMETVQRLYRSVRPQAKYERSLEQIKRTKEYGQRTKSGIMLGLGETQDEVYKAMDDLVANGLDILTLGQYLQPTKMHHEVIEWITPAMFDNYREEGLRRGLKYVESGPLVRSSYHAERHVNVPI
;
A
#
# COMPACT_ATOMS: atom_id res chain seq x y z
N MET A 1 -2.43 -47.72 -2.31
CA MET A 1 -2.62 -46.22 -2.32
C MET A 1 -2.84 -45.81 -0.89
N ILE A 2 -1.91 -45.05 -0.31
CA ILE A 2 -2.05 -44.52 1.05
C ILE A 2 -2.85 -43.22 0.89
N GLU A 3 -4.12 -43.24 1.32
CA GLU A 3 -4.91 -42.04 1.45
C GLU A 3 -4.32 -41.18 2.59
N LEU A 4 -3.71 -40.07 2.24
CA LEU A 4 -3.31 -39.08 3.22
C LEU A 4 -4.57 -38.43 3.83
N PRO A 5 -4.71 -38.39 5.17
CA PRO A 5 -5.85 -37.74 5.80
C PRO A 5 -5.87 -36.26 5.42
N VAL A 6 -6.90 -35.84 4.70
CA VAL A 6 -7.23 -34.43 4.50
C VAL A 6 -7.67 -33.90 5.86
N ILE A 7 -6.79 -33.25 6.59
CA ILE A 7 -7.16 -32.48 7.78
C ILE A 7 -7.90 -31.24 7.24
N PRO A 8 -9.21 -31.10 7.49
CA PRO A 8 -9.91 -29.88 7.13
C PRO A 8 -9.35 -28.76 8.02
N SER A 9 -8.60 -27.81 7.46
CA SER A 9 -8.32 -26.58 8.18
C SER A 9 -9.66 -25.87 8.39
N GLU A 10 -10.22 -25.89 9.59
CA GLU A 10 -11.37 -25.08 9.94
C GLU A 10 -11.00 -23.62 9.71
N ARG A 11 -11.55 -23.03 8.64
CA ARG A 11 -11.37 -21.59 8.40
C ARG A 11 -11.86 -20.85 9.64
N LYS A 12 -10.96 -20.15 10.33
CA LYS A 12 -11.31 -19.27 11.44
C LYS A 12 -12.38 -18.31 10.93
N LYS A 13 -13.59 -18.39 11.49
CA LYS A 13 -14.72 -17.54 11.10
C LYS A 13 -14.31 -16.07 11.22
N ARG A 14 -14.57 -15.31 10.16
CA ARG A 14 -14.30 -13.87 10.14
C ARG A 14 -15.10 -13.15 11.22
N PRO A 15 -14.49 -12.38 12.12
CA PRO A 15 -15.18 -11.66 13.18
C PRO A 15 -16.11 -10.55 12.66
N ASP A 16 -17.07 -10.15 13.48
CA ASP A 16 -18.08 -9.14 13.10
C ASP A 16 -17.49 -7.75 12.86
N TRP A 17 -16.40 -7.39 13.55
CA TRP A 17 -15.71 -6.09 13.39
C TRP A 17 -14.97 -5.95 12.04
N LEU A 18 -14.90 -7.00 11.24
CA LEU A 18 -14.36 -6.98 9.88
C LEU A 18 -15.44 -6.93 8.79
N ARG A 19 -16.70 -6.71 9.17
CA ARG A 19 -17.79 -6.54 8.19
C ARG A 19 -17.65 -5.19 7.49
N VAL A 20 -17.83 -5.18 6.18
CA VAL A 20 -17.80 -3.99 5.33
C VAL A 20 -19.12 -3.84 4.58
N LYS A 21 -19.45 -2.60 4.24
CA LYS A 21 -20.61 -2.31 3.39
C LYS A 21 -20.33 -2.73 1.95
N LEU A 22 -21.35 -3.26 1.27
CA LEU A 22 -21.23 -3.56 -0.14
C LEU A 22 -21.06 -2.27 -0.97
N PRO A 23 -20.26 -2.32 -2.04
CA PRO A 23 -20.10 -1.18 -2.95
C PRO A 23 -21.46 -0.80 -3.57
N ALA A 24 -21.89 0.44 -3.36
CA ALA A 24 -23.15 0.94 -3.90
C ALA A 24 -23.16 2.48 -4.00
N GLY A 25 -24.12 3.02 -4.77
CA GLY A 25 -24.36 4.46 -4.85
C GLY A 25 -23.92 5.13 -6.14
N PRO A 26 -24.32 6.41 -6.37
CA PRO A 26 -24.01 7.14 -7.59
C PRO A 26 -22.52 7.47 -7.71
N GLU A 27 -21.85 7.89 -6.64
CA GLU A 27 -20.42 8.22 -6.65
C GLU A 27 -19.56 6.99 -6.94
N PHE A 28 -19.91 5.83 -6.37
CA PHE A 28 -19.23 4.56 -6.70
C PHE A 28 -19.31 4.27 -8.21
N ARG A 29 -20.49 4.43 -8.82
CA ARG A 29 -20.67 4.21 -10.27
C ARG A 29 -19.87 5.21 -11.11
N LYS A 30 -19.82 6.49 -10.68
CA LYS A 30 -19.03 7.53 -11.35
C LYS A 30 -17.53 7.19 -11.34
N VAL A 31 -16.97 6.82 -10.18
CA VAL A 31 -15.57 6.39 -10.06
C VAL A 31 -15.31 5.18 -10.95
N ARG A 32 -16.20 4.18 -10.93
CA ARG A 32 -16.10 2.99 -11.78
C ARG A 32 -16.03 3.34 -13.25
N GLN A 33 -16.92 4.19 -13.74
CA GLN A 33 -16.95 4.62 -15.14
C GLN A 33 -15.69 5.36 -15.55
N LEU A 34 -15.13 6.21 -14.67
CA LEU A 34 -13.89 6.93 -14.95
C LEU A 34 -12.70 5.95 -15.04
N VAL A 35 -12.58 5.00 -14.11
CA VAL A 35 -11.54 3.96 -14.14
C VAL A 35 -11.61 3.17 -15.45
N ASP A 36 -12.81 2.73 -15.85
CA ASP A 36 -13.03 1.94 -17.08
C ASP A 36 -12.74 2.79 -18.34
N ASN A 37 -13.28 4.00 -18.44
CA ASN A 37 -13.16 4.88 -19.61
C ASN A 37 -11.71 5.31 -19.89
N TYR A 38 -10.93 5.55 -18.81
CA TYR A 38 -9.53 5.94 -18.93
C TYR A 38 -8.58 4.74 -18.92
N LYS A 39 -9.09 3.50 -18.92
CA LYS A 39 -8.31 2.24 -18.91
C LYS A 39 -7.26 2.26 -17.79
N LEU A 40 -7.69 2.67 -16.59
CA LEU A 40 -6.83 2.75 -15.42
C LEU A 40 -6.90 1.47 -14.60
N HIS A 41 -5.85 1.25 -13.82
CA HIS A 41 -5.83 0.19 -12.83
C HIS A 41 -5.95 0.78 -11.42
N THR A 42 -6.63 0.07 -10.53
CA THR A 42 -6.71 0.44 -9.12
C THR A 42 -6.31 -0.73 -8.24
N ILE A 43 -5.58 -0.44 -7.17
CA ILE A 43 -5.30 -1.47 -6.16
C ILE A 43 -6.58 -1.86 -5.40
N CYS A 44 -7.60 -1.01 -5.42
CA CYS A 44 -8.90 -1.30 -4.83
C CYS A 44 -9.54 -2.54 -5.46
N GLU A 45 -9.43 -2.68 -6.78
CA GLU A 45 -9.93 -3.86 -7.52
C GLU A 45 -8.92 -5.00 -7.51
N SER A 46 -7.70 -4.75 -7.99
CA SER A 46 -6.65 -5.77 -8.11
C SER A 46 -6.26 -6.39 -6.76
N GLY A 47 -6.34 -5.62 -5.68
CA GLY A 47 -6.06 -6.04 -4.31
C GLY A 47 -7.28 -6.57 -3.55
N SER A 48 -8.48 -6.60 -4.15
CA SER A 48 -9.74 -6.99 -3.48
C SER A 48 -9.96 -6.21 -2.17
N CYS A 49 -9.78 -4.88 -2.21
CA CYS A 49 -9.81 -4.03 -1.03
C CYS A 49 -11.20 -4.03 -0.37
N PRO A 50 -11.31 -4.31 0.94
CA PRO A 50 -12.60 -4.31 1.64
C PRO A 50 -13.25 -2.92 1.72
N ASN A 51 -12.45 -1.84 1.63
CA ASN A 51 -12.93 -0.47 1.77
C ASN A 51 -13.35 0.16 0.42
N MET A 52 -13.29 -0.59 -0.69
CA MET A 52 -13.59 -0.05 -2.02
C MET A 52 -14.97 0.62 -2.07
N GLY A 53 -15.99 0.02 -1.43
CA GLY A 53 -17.34 0.59 -1.40
C GLY A 53 -17.42 1.93 -0.68
N GLU A 54 -16.68 2.09 0.41
CA GLU A 54 -16.61 3.33 1.18
C GLU A 54 -15.80 4.39 0.44
N CYS A 55 -14.56 4.07 0.02
CA CYS A 55 -13.66 5.01 -0.65
C CYS A 55 -14.25 5.52 -1.98
N TRP A 56 -14.73 4.63 -2.83
CA TRP A 56 -15.33 5.02 -4.11
C TRP A 56 -16.67 5.74 -3.92
N GLY A 57 -17.43 5.39 -2.86
CA GLY A 57 -18.61 6.13 -2.45
C GLY A 57 -18.32 7.55 -1.97
N ALA A 58 -17.10 7.78 -1.46
CA ALA A 58 -16.56 9.10 -1.11
C ALA A 58 -15.84 9.80 -2.27
N GLY A 59 -15.83 9.22 -3.47
CA GLY A 59 -15.19 9.78 -4.65
C GLY A 59 -13.66 9.64 -4.68
N THR A 60 -13.09 8.70 -3.90
CA THR A 60 -11.63 8.49 -3.84
C THR A 60 -11.24 7.09 -4.31
N ALA A 61 -10.09 6.98 -4.98
CA ALA A 61 -9.50 5.70 -5.40
C ALA A 61 -7.98 5.75 -5.28
N THR A 62 -7.36 4.57 -5.09
CA THR A 62 -5.90 4.43 -5.15
C THR A 62 -5.53 3.89 -6.52
N PHE A 63 -4.90 4.73 -7.33
CA PHE A 63 -4.49 4.38 -8.69
C PHE A 63 -3.23 3.52 -8.67
N MET A 64 -3.22 2.47 -9.49
CA MET A 64 -2.08 1.58 -9.65
C MET A 64 -1.49 1.79 -11.05
N ILE A 65 -0.29 2.33 -11.13
CA ILE A 65 0.43 2.61 -12.37
C ILE A 65 1.39 1.48 -12.75
N LEU A 66 1.96 1.55 -13.95
CA LEU A 66 2.86 0.53 -14.53
C LEU A 66 2.17 -0.79 -14.84
N GLY A 67 0.83 -0.73 -15.04
CA GLY A 67 0.01 -1.88 -15.40
C GLY A 67 -0.47 -2.69 -14.19
N ASN A 68 -0.91 -3.92 -14.44
CA ASN A 68 -1.56 -4.80 -13.45
C ASN A 68 -0.87 -6.16 -13.27
N VAL A 69 0.34 -6.35 -13.82
CA VAL A 69 1.15 -7.56 -13.68
C VAL A 69 2.45 -7.21 -12.94
N CYS A 70 2.66 -7.83 -11.78
CA CYS A 70 3.82 -7.59 -10.92
C CYS A 70 4.90 -8.64 -11.18
N THR A 71 6.18 -8.23 -11.19
CA THR A 71 7.31 -9.17 -11.29
C THR A 71 7.62 -9.92 -10.01
N ARG A 72 6.89 -9.63 -8.91
CA ARG A 72 7.07 -10.26 -7.60
C ARG A 72 5.83 -11.02 -7.16
N SER A 73 6.08 -12.09 -6.37
CA SER A 73 5.06 -13.03 -5.87
C SER A 73 4.94 -12.96 -4.33
N CYS A 74 4.54 -11.80 -3.81
CA CYS A 74 4.26 -11.68 -2.37
C CYS A 74 3.06 -12.55 -2.00
N SER A 75 3.20 -13.39 -0.97
CA SER A 75 2.18 -14.40 -0.63
C SER A 75 0.86 -13.84 -0.10
N PHE A 76 0.81 -12.55 0.20
CA PHE A 76 -0.40 -11.83 0.66
C PHE A 76 -1.15 -11.11 -0.47
N CYS A 77 -0.53 -10.93 -1.64
CA CYS A 77 -0.97 -9.97 -2.64
C CYS A 77 -1.79 -10.64 -3.76
N ALA A 78 -2.98 -10.12 -4.03
CA ALA A 78 -3.87 -10.63 -5.08
C ALA A 78 -3.53 -10.13 -6.49
N VAL A 79 -2.57 -9.21 -6.65
CA VAL A 79 -2.13 -8.71 -7.96
C VAL A 79 -1.49 -9.84 -8.76
N ALA A 80 -1.81 -9.94 -10.04
CA ALA A 80 -1.28 -10.96 -10.92
C ALA A 80 0.25 -10.92 -10.98
N THR A 81 0.88 -12.09 -10.82
CA THR A 81 2.33 -12.23 -10.90
C THR A 81 2.74 -12.71 -12.29
N GLY A 82 3.78 -12.09 -12.87
CA GLY A 82 4.29 -12.48 -14.18
C GLY A 82 5.36 -11.52 -14.67
N ARG A 83 5.70 -11.67 -15.95
CA ARG A 83 6.57 -10.73 -16.65
C ARG A 83 5.70 -9.86 -17.56
N PRO A 84 5.55 -8.55 -17.25
CA PRO A 84 4.84 -7.64 -18.14
C PRO A 84 5.57 -7.49 -19.47
N ASN A 85 4.82 -7.46 -20.57
CA ASN A 85 5.42 -7.31 -21.90
C ASN A 85 5.78 -5.87 -22.21
N GLU A 86 4.89 -4.94 -21.81
CA GLU A 86 5.03 -3.51 -22.09
C GLU A 86 4.56 -2.67 -20.91
N TYR A 87 4.86 -1.37 -20.91
CA TYR A 87 4.22 -0.37 -20.07
C TYR A 87 3.78 0.82 -20.93
N ASP A 88 2.72 1.46 -20.50
CA ASP A 88 2.08 2.52 -21.25
C ASP A 88 2.67 3.89 -20.90
N VAL A 89 3.39 4.49 -21.83
CA VAL A 89 4.01 5.81 -21.65
C VAL A 89 2.98 6.95 -21.55
N ASP A 90 1.74 6.73 -21.99
CA ASP A 90 0.64 7.70 -21.89
C ASP A 90 -0.19 7.55 -20.58
N GLU A 91 0.07 6.52 -19.80
CA GLU A 91 -0.61 6.29 -18.50
C GLU A 91 -0.52 7.49 -17.56
N PRO A 92 0.63 8.20 -17.41
CA PRO A 92 0.73 9.38 -16.56
C PRO A 92 -0.30 10.47 -16.87
N ARG A 93 -0.49 10.79 -18.15
CA ARG A 93 -1.47 11.80 -18.60
C ARG A 93 -2.91 11.35 -18.28
N ARG A 94 -3.25 10.10 -18.57
CA ARG A 94 -4.61 9.57 -18.31
C ARG A 94 -4.94 9.51 -16.83
N VAL A 95 -3.98 9.16 -15.98
CA VAL A 95 -4.14 9.18 -14.51
C VAL A 95 -4.42 10.62 -14.05
N ALA A 96 -3.65 11.59 -14.50
CA ALA A 96 -3.84 13.00 -14.14
C ALA A 96 -5.22 13.54 -14.60
N GLU A 97 -5.66 13.22 -15.82
CA GLU A 97 -6.98 13.59 -16.31
C GLU A 97 -8.11 12.97 -15.47
N ALA A 98 -8.00 11.70 -15.09
CA ALA A 98 -8.99 11.05 -14.25
C ALA A 98 -9.07 11.67 -12.86
N ILE A 99 -7.94 11.98 -12.22
CA ILE A 99 -7.87 12.67 -10.93
C ILE A 99 -8.57 14.03 -11.00
N LYS A 100 -8.31 14.79 -12.08
CA LYS A 100 -8.98 16.08 -12.34
C LYS A 100 -10.50 15.93 -12.48
N LEU A 101 -10.97 14.97 -13.27
CA LEU A 101 -12.40 14.73 -13.50
C LEU A 101 -13.13 14.20 -12.27
N MET A 102 -12.42 13.47 -11.41
CA MET A 102 -12.94 13.03 -10.12
C MET A 102 -13.01 14.18 -9.10
N GLY A 103 -12.26 15.25 -9.29
CA GLY A 103 -12.18 16.37 -8.33
C GLY A 103 -11.54 15.95 -7.01
N VAL A 104 -10.56 15.05 -7.05
CA VAL A 104 -9.91 14.47 -5.87
C VAL A 104 -9.03 15.51 -5.19
N LYS A 105 -9.22 15.73 -3.89
CA LYS A 105 -8.38 16.65 -3.09
C LYS A 105 -7.06 16.00 -2.65
N HIS A 106 -7.06 14.67 -2.48
CA HIS A 106 -5.88 13.91 -2.12
C HIS A 106 -5.84 12.63 -2.94
N ALA A 107 -4.81 12.46 -3.75
CA ALA A 107 -4.62 11.30 -4.61
C ALA A 107 -3.57 10.35 -4.03
N VAL A 108 -3.87 9.05 -3.99
CA VAL A 108 -2.89 8.02 -3.65
C VAL A 108 -2.52 7.25 -4.91
N LEU A 109 -1.23 7.23 -5.21
CA LEU A 109 -0.65 6.50 -6.32
C LEU A 109 0.15 5.30 -5.80
N THR A 110 0.01 4.14 -6.43
CA THR A 110 0.84 2.96 -6.17
C THR A 110 1.23 2.30 -7.49
N SER A 111 2.06 1.28 -7.46
CA SER A 111 2.41 0.53 -8.66
C SER A 111 2.66 -0.95 -8.37
N VAL A 112 2.69 -1.74 -9.43
CA VAL A 112 3.35 -3.05 -9.44
C VAL A 112 4.87 -2.90 -9.41
N ASN A 113 5.60 -3.95 -9.00
CA ASN A 113 7.05 -3.99 -9.20
C ASN A 113 7.37 -4.31 -10.67
N ARG A 114 8.35 -3.58 -11.22
CA ARG A 114 8.85 -3.72 -12.57
C ARG A 114 10.38 -3.96 -12.55
N ASP A 115 10.76 -5.10 -11.92
CA ASP A 115 12.18 -5.45 -11.71
C ASP A 115 12.97 -5.64 -13.01
N GLU A 116 12.27 -5.84 -14.14
CA GLU A 116 12.84 -5.98 -15.48
C GLU A 116 13.24 -4.64 -16.12
N LEU A 117 12.66 -3.52 -15.66
CA LEU A 117 13.04 -2.19 -16.13
C LEU A 117 14.33 -1.72 -15.44
N LYS A 118 15.23 -1.09 -16.19
CA LYS A 118 16.50 -0.58 -15.65
C LYS A 118 16.28 0.46 -14.55
N ASP A 119 15.32 1.37 -14.77
CA ASP A 119 14.93 2.45 -13.85
C ASP A 119 13.82 2.03 -12.87
N ARG A 120 13.38 0.76 -12.85
CA ARG A 120 12.28 0.26 -12.02
C ARG A 120 10.93 0.97 -12.26
N GLY A 121 10.79 1.66 -13.40
CA GLY A 121 9.63 2.48 -13.74
C GLY A 121 9.66 3.88 -13.13
N ALA A 122 10.81 4.34 -12.67
CA ALA A 122 10.96 5.63 -11.97
C ALA A 122 10.54 6.82 -12.83
N GLU A 123 10.78 6.79 -14.13
CA GLU A 123 10.35 7.86 -15.03
C GLU A 123 8.81 7.96 -15.13
N ILE A 124 8.10 6.83 -15.20
CA ILE A 124 6.61 6.83 -15.20
C ILE A 124 6.09 7.40 -13.86
N TRP A 125 6.71 7.03 -12.73
CA TRP A 125 6.38 7.60 -11.43
C TRP A 125 6.53 9.11 -11.43
N TYR A 126 7.69 9.62 -11.85
CA TYR A 126 7.98 11.04 -11.92
C TYR A 126 6.95 11.77 -12.80
N GLN A 127 6.74 11.29 -14.02
CA GLN A 127 5.80 11.91 -14.96
C GLN A 127 4.37 11.89 -14.42
N THR A 128 3.95 10.80 -13.75
CA THR A 128 2.59 10.74 -13.18
C THR A 128 2.37 11.82 -12.13
N VAL A 129 3.29 11.96 -11.18
CA VAL A 129 3.18 13.01 -10.15
C VAL A 129 3.21 14.39 -10.77
N ARG A 130 4.12 14.64 -11.73
CA ARG A 130 4.24 15.93 -12.43
C ARG A 130 2.96 16.28 -13.18
N HIS A 131 2.41 15.36 -13.97
CA HIS A 131 1.16 15.61 -14.69
C HIS A 131 -0.01 15.90 -13.74
N VAL A 132 -0.11 15.22 -12.60
CA VAL A 132 -1.14 15.53 -11.59
C VAL A 132 -0.94 16.94 -11.05
N LYS A 133 0.28 17.31 -10.64
CA LYS A 133 0.59 18.65 -10.11
C LYS A 133 0.33 19.77 -11.12
N GLU A 134 0.60 19.54 -12.39
CA GLU A 134 0.36 20.50 -13.47
C GLU A 134 -1.15 20.67 -13.79
N ASN A 135 -1.92 19.58 -13.74
CA ASN A 135 -3.35 19.61 -14.07
C ASN A 135 -4.26 19.97 -12.88
N THR A 136 -3.82 19.67 -11.65
CA THR A 136 -4.55 19.90 -10.39
C THR A 136 -3.57 20.32 -9.28
N PRO A 137 -3.04 21.58 -9.32
CA PRO A 137 -2.01 22.03 -8.36
C PRO A 137 -2.43 21.95 -6.89
N GLU A 138 -3.73 22.04 -6.62
CA GLU A 138 -4.32 21.94 -5.28
C GLU A 138 -4.45 20.52 -4.77
N THR A 139 -4.32 19.51 -5.64
CA THR A 139 -4.39 18.09 -5.24
C THR A 139 -3.10 17.69 -4.56
N THR A 140 -3.19 17.25 -3.31
CA THR A 140 -2.07 16.65 -2.61
C THR A 140 -1.88 15.20 -3.03
N ILE A 141 -0.64 14.70 -3.02
CA ILE A 141 -0.29 13.38 -3.52
C ILE A 141 0.46 12.57 -2.46
N GLU A 142 0.00 11.35 -2.22
CA GLU A 142 0.78 10.31 -1.57
C GLU A 142 1.22 9.29 -2.62
N THR A 143 2.50 8.89 -2.58
CA THR A 143 3.05 7.83 -3.41
C THR A 143 3.42 6.62 -2.56
N LEU A 144 2.80 5.45 -2.81
CA LEU A 144 3.19 4.17 -2.23
C LEU A 144 4.14 3.46 -3.22
N ILE A 145 5.42 3.75 -3.08
CA ILE A 145 6.47 3.29 -4.00
C ILE A 145 6.90 1.85 -3.72
N PRO A 146 7.25 1.08 -4.76
CA PRO A 146 7.74 -0.29 -4.61
C PRO A 146 9.16 -0.33 -4.02
N ASP A 147 9.65 -1.55 -3.70
CA ASP A 147 11.06 -1.79 -3.37
C ASP A 147 11.90 -1.63 -4.64
N VAL A 148 12.76 -0.63 -4.66
CA VAL A 148 13.63 -0.30 -5.81
C VAL A 148 14.86 -1.22 -5.94
N LYS A 149 15.02 -2.22 -5.07
CA LYS A 149 16.07 -3.24 -5.13
C LYS A 149 17.49 -2.65 -5.16
N ASN A 150 17.75 -1.68 -4.27
CA ASN A 150 18.99 -0.89 -4.17
C ASN A 150 19.30 0.02 -5.37
N ASN A 151 18.35 0.24 -6.27
CA ASN A 151 18.52 1.28 -7.29
C ASN A 151 18.14 2.65 -6.69
N TRP A 152 19.10 3.26 -5.99
CA TRP A 152 18.85 4.50 -5.25
C TRP A 152 18.62 5.71 -6.18
N ASP A 153 19.17 5.70 -7.38
CA ASP A 153 18.89 6.73 -8.40
C ASP A 153 17.42 6.66 -8.84
N ALA A 154 16.89 5.44 -8.99
CA ALA A 154 15.45 5.25 -9.25
C ALA A 154 14.59 5.76 -8.07
N LEU A 155 15.02 5.52 -6.82
CA LEU A 155 14.33 6.06 -5.65
C LEU A 155 14.27 7.59 -5.71
N ILE A 156 15.41 8.25 -5.91
CA ILE A 156 15.47 9.72 -5.99
C ILE A 156 14.55 10.22 -7.10
N ARG A 157 14.61 9.60 -8.29
CA ARG A 157 13.74 9.99 -9.40
C ARG A 157 12.24 9.88 -9.07
N MET A 158 11.83 8.85 -8.33
CA MET A 158 10.44 8.67 -7.90
C MET A 158 9.99 9.75 -6.90
N ILE A 159 10.89 10.20 -5.99
CA ILE A 159 10.52 11.04 -4.85
C ILE A 159 10.77 12.54 -5.06
N GLU A 160 11.46 12.94 -6.13
CA GLU A 160 11.74 14.35 -6.45
C GLU A 160 10.60 15.06 -7.19
N ALA A 161 9.53 14.34 -7.53
CA ALA A 161 8.47 14.85 -8.39
C ALA A 161 7.54 15.86 -7.72
N GLY A 162 7.56 15.97 -6.37
CA GLY A 162 6.81 16.97 -5.61
C GLY A 162 5.56 16.47 -4.87
N GLN A 163 5.49 15.16 -4.59
CA GLN A 163 4.47 14.59 -3.72
C GLN A 163 4.66 14.99 -2.25
N GLU A 164 3.57 15.03 -1.48
CA GLU A 164 3.58 15.44 -0.08
C GLU A 164 3.97 14.32 0.89
N VAL A 165 3.64 13.07 0.53
CA VAL A 165 3.92 11.88 1.36
C VAL A 165 4.53 10.79 0.50
N VAL A 166 5.63 10.21 0.96
CA VAL A 166 6.24 9.03 0.35
C VAL A 166 6.10 7.84 1.26
N SER A 167 5.38 6.83 0.79
CA SER A 167 5.12 5.59 1.50
C SER A 167 5.90 4.42 0.89
N HIS A 168 6.50 3.60 1.73
CA HIS A 168 7.04 2.28 1.39
C HIS A 168 6.69 1.29 2.48
N ASN A 169 5.85 0.30 2.16
CA ASN A 169 5.35 -0.62 3.17
C ASN A 169 6.38 -1.68 3.56
N MET A 170 6.52 -1.91 4.87
CA MET A 170 7.21 -3.09 5.42
C MET A 170 6.41 -4.37 5.21
N GLU A 171 5.10 -4.27 5.24
CA GLU A 171 4.08 -5.33 5.13
C GLU A 171 4.05 -6.30 6.30
N THR A 172 5.19 -6.69 6.87
CA THR A 172 5.31 -7.63 7.99
C THR A 172 6.61 -7.44 8.77
N VAL A 173 6.78 -8.22 9.86
CA VAL A 173 7.97 -8.22 10.71
C VAL A 173 9.14 -9.01 10.09
N GLN A 174 10.36 -8.77 10.57
CA GLN A 174 11.60 -9.31 9.99
C GLN A 174 11.57 -10.83 9.77
N ARG A 175 11.14 -11.61 10.79
CA ARG A 175 11.10 -13.08 10.72
C ARG A 175 10.23 -13.60 9.58
N LEU A 176 9.14 -12.89 9.26
CA LEU A 176 8.16 -13.33 8.26
C LEU A 176 8.49 -12.89 6.83
N TYR A 177 9.53 -12.07 6.60
CA TYR A 177 9.84 -11.56 5.26
C TYR A 177 10.00 -12.66 4.23
N ARG A 178 10.73 -13.73 4.56
CA ARG A 178 11.00 -14.81 3.61
C ARG A 178 9.72 -15.54 3.14
N SER A 179 8.74 -15.70 4.03
CA SER A 179 7.48 -16.38 3.70
C SER A 179 6.43 -15.44 3.08
N VAL A 180 6.45 -14.15 3.47
CA VAL A 180 5.43 -13.18 3.08
C VAL A 180 5.86 -12.36 1.86
N ARG A 181 7.14 -11.97 1.78
CA ARG A 181 7.74 -11.13 0.72
C ARG A 181 9.07 -11.71 0.22
N PRO A 182 9.09 -12.87 -0.44
CA PRO A 182 10.32 -13.63 -0.70
C PRO A 182 11.39 -12.87 -1.51
N GLN A 183 11.02 -11.90 -2.35
CA GLN A 183 11.96 -11.09 -3.14
C GLN A 183 12.39 -9.79 -2.46
N ALA A 184 11.73 -9.39 -1.36
CA ALA A 184 12.11 -8.22 -0.57
C ALA A 184 13.11 -8.58 0.54
N LYS A 185 13.73 -7.56 1.15
CA LYS A 185 14.59 -7.70 2.32
C LYS A 185 14.21 -6.65 3.35
N TYR A 186 14.13 -7.06 4.61
CA TYR A 186 13.72 -6.19 5.73
C TYR A 186 14.62 -4.95 5.84
N GLU A 187 15.93 -5.18 5.87
CA GLU A 187 16.94 -4.13 6.00
C GLU A 187 16.94 -3.18 4.81
N ARG A 188 16.65 -3.69 3.61
CA ARG A 188 16.55 -2.87 2.40
C ARG A 188 15.32 -1.96 2.43
N SER A 189 14.21 -2.44 2.98
CA SER A 189 13.02 -1.61 3.15
C SER A 189 13.26 -0.49 4.18
N LEU A 190 13.97 -0.78 5.27
CA LEU A 190 14.39 0.24 6.24
C LEU A 190 15.34 1.27 5.60
N GLU A 191 16.33 0.82 4.84
CA GLU A 191 17.26 1.71 4.14
C GLU A 191 16.53 2.61 3.12
N GLN A 192 15.51 2.08 2.42
CA GLN A 192 14.70 2.88 1.50
C GLN A 192 13.94 3.98 2.25
N ILE A 193 13.34 3.69 3.41
CA ILE A 193 12.67 4.67 4.26
C ILE A 193 13.65 5.73 4.74
N LYS A 194 14.82 5.30 5.24
CA LYS A 194 15.88 6.20 5.71
C LYS A 194 16.31 7.19 4.64
N ARG A 195 16.64 6.70 3.42
CA ARG A 195 17.02 7.57 2.29
C ARG A 195 15.91 8.52 1.88
N THR A 196 14.66 8.07 1.91
CA THR A 196 13.50 8.92 1.66
C THR A 196 13.42 10.05 2.68
N LYS A 197 13.68 9.75 3.96
CA LYS A 197 13.71 10.76 5.04
C LYS A 197 14.87 11.73 4.88
N GLU A 198 16.06 11.23 4.60
CA GLU A 198 17.26 12.04 4.37
C GLU A 198 17.12 12.99 3.16
N TYR A 199 16.28 12.60 2.17
CA TYR A 199 15.92 13.47 1.05
C TYR A 199 14.93 14.59 1.44
N GLY A 200 14.42 14.59 2.68
CA GLY A 200 13.50 15.61 3.20
C GLY A 200 12.01 15.29 3.02
N GLN A 201 11.66 14.06 2.67
CA GLN A 201 10.26 13.66 2.48
C GLN A 201 9.57 13.31 3.81
N ARG A 202 8.25 13.49 3.86
CA ARG A 202 7.40 12.90 4.89
C ARG A 202 7.24 11.41 4.59
N THR A 203 7.74 10.58 5.51
CA THR A 203 7.83 9.13 5.34
C THR A 203 6.66 8.40 5.95
N LYS A 204 6.17 7.39 5.23
CA LYS A 204 5.09 6.53 5.68
C LYS A 204 5.38 5.07 5.39
N SER A 205 4.88 4.18 6.25
CA SER A 205 4.94 2.73 6.05
C SER A 205 3.66 2.05 6.53
N GLY A 206 3.49 0.79 6.16
CA GLY A 206 2.37 -0.04 6.60
C GLY A 206 2.82 -1.44 6.97
N ILE A 207 2.17 -2.01 7.99
CA ILE A 207 2.32 -3.40 8.42
C ILE A 207 0.94 -4.03 8.48
N MET A 208 0.81 -5.22 7.91
CA MET A 208 -0.37 -6.07 8.07
C MET A 208 -0.19 -6.97 9.28
N LEU A 209 -1.24 -7.10 10.10
CA LEU A 209 -1.26 -7.92 11.30
C LEU A 209 -2.12 -9.17 11.10
N GLY A 210 -1.75 -10.25 11.81
CA GLY A 210 -2.42 -11.55 11.73
C GLY A 210 -1.77 -12.52 10.74
N LEU A 211 -0.52 -12.27 10.32
CA LEU A 211 0.31 -13.15 9.49
C LEU A 211 1.13 -14.15 10.32
N GLY A 212 1.07 -14.06 11.68
CA GLY A 212 1.81 -14.93 12.62
C GLY A 212 2.96 -14.23 13.34
N GLU A 213 3.01 -12.90 13.29
CA GLU A 213 3.90 -12.07 14.10
C GLU A 213 3.51 -12.12 15.58
N THR A 214 4.49 -11.92 16.46
CA THR A 214 4.25 -11.68 17.88
C THR A 214 4.16 -10.18 18.17
N GLN A 215 3.58 -9.83 19.30
CA GLN A 215 3.49 -8.43 19.75
C GLN A 215 4.87 -7.78 19.87
N ASP A 216 5.85 -8.49 20.44
CA ASP A 216 7.22 -7.98 20.59
C ASP A 216 7.90 -7.75 19.23
N GLU A 217 7.61 -8.59 18.22
CA GLU A 217 8.13 -8.39 16.87
C GLU A 217 7.53 -7.16 16.22
N VAL A 218 6.26 -6.84 16.46
CA VAL A 218 5.62 -5.60 15.98
C VAL A 218 6.25 -4.39 16.65
N TYR A 219 6.46 -4.43 17.98
CA TYR A 219 7.13 -3.36 18.71
C TYR A 219 8.56 -3.13 18.23
N LYS A 220 9.32 -4.22 18.02
CA LYS A 220 10.65 -4.12 17.43
C LYS A 220 10.62 -3.49 16.02
N ALA A 221 9.66 -3.87 15.20
CA ALA A 221 9.52 -3.26 13.87
C ALA A 221 9.20 -1.75 13.95
N MET A 222 8.40 -1.33 14.93
CA MET A 222 8.16 0.10 15.19
C MET A 222 9.44 0.83 15.60
N ASP A 223 10.25 0.23 16.50
CA ASP A 223 11.53 0.81 16.94
C ASP A 223 12.51 0.93 15.77
N ASP A 224 12.61 -0.11 14.92
CA ASP A 224 13.44 -0.10 13.72
C ASP A 224 12.98 0.98 12.73
N LEU A 225 11.67 1.17 12.56
CA LEU A 225 11.10 2.19 11.68
C LEU A 225 11.37 3.60 12.19
N VAL A 226 11.18 3.86 13.48
CA VAL A 226 11.50 5.15 14.12
C VAL A 226 12.98 5.47 13.98
N ALA A 227 13.88 4.51 14.25
CA ALA A 227 15.32 4.66 14.08
C ALA A 227 15.75 4.99 12.65
N ASN A 228 14.92 4.64 11.65
CA ASN A 228 15.15 4.95 10.24
C ASN A 228 14.31 6.15 9.74
N GLY A 229 13.74 6.94 10.65
CA GLY A 229 13.10 8.22 10.34
C GLY A 229 11.67 8.10 9.80
N LEU A 230 10.92 7.07 10.19
CA LEU A 230 9.50 6.97 9.83
C LEU A 230 8.67 7.99 10.61
N ASP A 231 7.83 8.74 9.90
CA ASP A 231 6.88 9.69 10.50
C ASP A 231 5.50 9.04 10.78
N ILE A 232 5.00 8.24 9.83
CA ILE A 232 3.62 7.74 9.80
C ILE A 232 3.60 6.22 9.64
N LEU A 233 2.89 5.53 10.53
CA LEU A 233 2.67 4.08 10.43
C LEU A 233 1.19 3.75 10.27
N THR A 234 0.87 2.85 9.35
CA THR A 234 -0.46 2.24 9.23
C THR A 234 -0.43 0.78 9.65
N LEU A 235 -1.40 0.36 10.46
CA LEU A 235 -1.56 -1.02 10.93
C LEU A 235 -2.96 -1.52 10.59
N GLY A 236 -3.07 -2.61 9.84
CA GLY A 236 -4.34 -3.17 9.43
C GLY A 236 -4.36 -4.69 9.47
N GLN A 237 -5.54 -5.29 9.63
CA GLN A 237 -5.68 -6.74 9.62
C GLN A 237 -5.41 -7.30 8.23
N TYR A 238 -4.55 -8.30 8.13
CA TYR A 238 -4.41 -9.10 6.92
C TYR A 238 -5.70 -9.86 6.61
N LEU A 239 -6.13 -9.80 5.37
CA LEU A 239 -7.26 -10.56 4.85
C LEU A 239 -6.79 -11.42 3.69
N GLN A 240 -6.90 -12.74 3.84
CA GLN A 240 -6.46 -13.69 2.81
C GLN A 240 -7.32 -13.57 1.54
N PRO A 241 -6.73 -13.22 0.38
CA PRO A 241 -7.51 -13.06 -0.86
C PRO A 241 -8.10 -14.37 -1.37
N THR A 242 -7.29 -15.43 -1.45
CA THR A 242 -7.70 -16.77 -1.86
C THR A 242 -7.01 -17.84 -1.03
N LYS A 243 -7.43 -19.09 -1.13
CA LYS A 243 -6.81 -20.23 -0.41
C LYS A 243 -5.33 -20.46 -0.76
N MET A 244 -4.85 -19.90 -1.86
CA MET A 244 -3.45 -20.03 -2.30
C MET A 244 -2.52 -19.01 -1.66
N HIS A 245 -3.08 -17.95 -1.04
CA HIS A 245 -2.31 -16.91 -0.35
C HIS A 245 -2.01 -17.32 1.09
N HIS A 246 -1.11 -16.55 1.72
CA HIS A 246 -0.75 -16.74 3.13
C HIS A 246 -2.01 -16.84 4.00
N GLU A 247 -2.04 -17.79 4.93
CA GLU A 247 -3.19 -18.01 5.81
C GLU A 247 -3.29 -16.89 6.86
N VAL A 248 -4.54 -16.55 7.26
CA VAL A 248 -4.75 -15.69 8.44
C VAL A 248 -4.48 -16.52 9.69
N ILE A 249 -3.39 -16.20 10.37
CA ILE A 249 -2.99 -16.92 11.59
C ILE A 249 -3.79 -16.42 12.80
N GLU A 250 -4.07 -15.10 12.85
CA GLU A 250 -4.80 -14.51 13.96
C GLU A 250 -5.73 -13.38 13.51
N TRP A 251 -6.87 -13.25 14.17
CA TRP A 251 -7.76 -12.10 14.09
C TRP A 251 -7.43 -11.14 15.22
N ILE A 252 -6.73 -10.07 14.93
CA ILE A 252 -6.33 -9.05 15.91
C ILE A 252 -7.57 -8.28 16.35
N THR A 253 -7.74 -8.12 17.66
CA THR A 253 -8.91 -7.41 18.22
C THR A 253 -8.80 -5.89 18.03
N PRO A 254 -9.93 -5.15 17.98
CA PRO A 254 -9.90 -3.68 17.97
C PRO A 254 -9.09 -3.08 19.13
N ALA A 255 -9.22 -3.64 20.33
CA ALA A 255 -8.45 -3.19 21.49
C ALA A 255 -6.94 -3.35 21.31
N MET A 256 -6.48 -4.41 20.63
CA MET A 256 -5.06 -4.58 20.34
C MET A 256 -4.58 -3.57 19.28
N PHE A 257 -5.42 -3.22 18.28
CA PHE A 257 -5.11 -2.13 17.34
C PHE A 257 -4.98 -0.78 18.07
N ASP A 258 -5.83 -0.49 19.05
CA ASP A 258 -5.72 0.70 19.89
C ASP A 258 -4.41 0.70 20.68
N ASN A 259 -4.04 -0.43 21.29
CA ASN A 259 -2.76 -0.58 21.99
C ASN A 259 -1.56 -0.35 21.06
N TYR A 260 -1.57 -0.90 19.86
CA TYR A 260 -0.49 -0.67 18.87
C TYR A 260 -0.40 0.80 18.45
N ARG A 261 -1.53 1.51 18.37
CA ARG A 261 -1.52 2.97 18.10
C ARG A 261 -0.82 3.73 19.22
N GLU A 262 -1.18 3.48 20.47
CA GLU A 262 -0.60 4.15 21.64
C GLU A 262 0.90 3.85 21.77
N GLU A 263 1.28 2.58 21.61
CA GLU A 263 2.67 2.15 21.67
C GLU A 263 3.53 2.75 20.54
N GLY A 264 2.98 2.85 19.33
CA GLY A 264 3.68 3.49 18.22
C GLY A 264 3.95 4.98 18.48
N LEU A 265 2.97 5.71 18.99
CA LEU A 265 3.13 7.12 19.37
C LEU A 265 4.15 7.28 20.52
N ARG A 266 4.09 6.41 21.55
CA ARG A 266 5.02 6.41 22.67
C ARG A 266 6.47 6.16 22.24
N ARG A 267 6.69 5.39 21.19
CA ARG A 267 8.00 5.06 20.60
C ARG A 267 8.56 6.17 19.73
N GLY A 268 7.75 7.19 19.37
CA GLY A 268 8.21 8.37 18.64
C GLY A 268 7.65 8.50 17.22
N LEU A 269 6.74 7.63 16.78
CA LEU A 269 5.99 7.88 15.56
C LEU A 269 5.13 9.13 15.72
N LYS A 270 5.07 9.96 14.70
CA LYS A 270 4.31 11.21 14.73
C LYS A 270 2.81 10.99 14.48
N TYR A 271 2.48 9.94 13.74
CA TYR A 271 1.11 9.54 13.47
C TYR A 271 1.00 8.01 13.30
N VAL A 272 -0.04 7.43 13.88
CA VAL A 272 -0.34 6.00 13.71
C VAL A 272 -1.81 5.83 13.39
N GLU A 273 -2.12 5.34 12.18
CA GLU A 273 -3.45 4.90 11.80
C GLU A 273 -3.53 3.38 12.03
N SER A 274 -4.32 2.95 13.01
CA SER A 274 -4.38 1.55 13.42
C SER A 274 -5.82 1.09 13.59
N GLY A 275 -6.18 -0.01 12.92
CA GLY A 275 -7.51 -0.57 13.03
C GLY A 275 -7.75 -1.76 12.10
N PRO A 276 -8.77 -2.59 12.36
CA PRO A 276 -9.01 -3.82 11.61
C PRO A 276 -9.19 -3.64 10.10
N LEU A 277 -9.78 -2.54 9.66
CA LEU A 277 -10.03 -2.23 8.26
C LEU A 277 -9.04 -1.23 7.65
N VAL A 278 -8.05 -0.77 8.42
CA VAL A 278 -7.01 0.14 7.93
C VAL A 278 -6.23 -0.50 6.78
N ARG A 279 -5.94 0.29 5.77
CA ARG A 279 -5.08 0.00 4.62
C ARG A 279 -4.13 1.18 4.43
N SER A 280 -3.05 1.00 3.67
CA SER A 280 -2.04 2.05 3.46
C SER A 280 -2.65 3.38 3.02
N SER A 281 -3.66 3.34 2.16
CA SER A 281 -4.34 4.54 1.64
C SER A 281 -5.59 4.96 2.40
N TYR A 282 -5.93 4.28 3.51
CA TYR A 282 -7.13 4.60 4.28
C TYR A 282 -6.92 5.91 5.04
N HIS A 283 -7.80 6.88 4.83
CA HIS A 283 -7.71 8.25 5.38
C HIS A 283 -6.36 8.95 5.13
N ALA A 284 -5.73 8.67 3.98
CA ALA A 284 -4.41 9.19 3.64
C ALA A 284 -4.36 10.74 3.59
N GLU A 285 -5.49 11.40 3.35
CA GLU A 285 -5.62 12.86 3.39
C GLU A 285 -5.25 13.49 4.75
N ARG A 286 -5.34 12.73 5.84
CA ARG A 286 -4.97 13.19 7.19
C ARG A 286 -3.45 13.27 7.37
N HIS A 287 -2.70 12.55 6.57
CA HIS A 287 -1.26 12.38 6.73
C HIS A 287 -0.46 13.56 6.16
N VAL A 288 -1.07 14.35 5.28
CA VAL A 288 -0.40 15.48 4.61
C VAL A 288 0.08 16.56 5.60
N ASN A 289 -0.63 16.73 6.71
CA ASN A 289 -0.34 17.74 7.72
C ASN A 289 0.50 17.23 8.90
N VAL A 290 0.95 15.97 8.88
CA VAL A 290 1.84 15.44 9.93
C VAL A 290 3.19 16.17 9.83
N PRO A 291 3.76 16.71 10.92
CA PRO A 291 5.04 17.42 10.87
C PRO A 291 6.18 16.56 10.31
N ILE A 292 7.09 17.17 9.54
CA ILE A 292 8.29 16.49 9.00
C ILE A 292 9.39 16.44 10.06
#